data_fbd5d25f810c3f2d10407488e3ded754
#
_entry.id   fbd5d25f810c3f2d10407488e3ded754
#
_cell.length_a   1.000
_cell.length_b   1.000
_cell.length_c   1.000
_cell.angle_alpha   90.00
_cell.angle_beta   90.00
_cell.angle_gamma   90.00
#
_symmetry.space_group_name_H-M   'P 1'
#
loop_
_entity.id
_entity.type
_entity.pdbx_description
1 polymer ?
#
loop_
_entity_poly.entity_id
_entity_poly.type
_entity_poly.pdbx_seq_one_letter_code
_entity_poly.pdbx_strand_id
1 'polypeptide(L)'
;MVDTEPLWGIATYELSEKLGRRLNAEQRERTVGGSFANTLRVCAKWAGMELQPGDYEHYRAWMYARMGELLSADLQPNPGVRELLASLLADGIPMMVTTNTERELADRCIDAVGREFFCGSVTGDEVPNPKPAPDMYLAAAQAVGQDPSDCLVFEDSWAGMTAAAAAGCVVLGLAEKVPDGVMPMDPQEFVGADAKWVYGRFSAATSQ
;
A
#
# COMPACT_ATOMS: atom_id res chain seq x y z
N MET A 1 -3.43 -4.35 5.41
CA MET A 1 -4.53 -4.09 6.37
C MET A 1 -5.88 -4.51 5.79
N VAL A 2 -6.26 -3.98 4.63
CA VAL A 2 -7.43 -4.40 3.83
C VAL A 2 -6.89 -4.98 2.53
N ASP A 3 -7.37 -6.15 2.11
CA ASP A 3 -6.97 -6.73 0.83
C ASP A 3 -7.80 -6.11 -0.30
N THR A 4 -7.28 -5.06 -0.92
CA THR A 4 -7.88 -4.41 -2.07
C THR A 4 -7.25 -4.86 -3.39
N GLU A 5 -6.19 -5.68 -3.35
CA GLU A 5 -5.46 -6.10 -4.56
C GLU A 5 -6.35 -6.85 -5.56
N PRO A 6 -7.28 -7.74 -5.15
CA PRO A 6 -8.22 -8.36 -6.09
C PRO A 6 -9.09 -7.35 -6.85
N LEU A 7 -9.52 -6.27 -6.18
CA LEU A 7 -10.34 -5.21 -6.78
C LEU A 7 -9.54 -4.37 -7.78
N TRP A 8 -8.29 -4.02 -7.40
CA TRP A 8 -7.34 -3.39 -8.32
C TRP A 8 -7.04 -4.30 -9.51
N GLY A 9 -6.98 -5.61 -9.29
CA GLY A 9 -6.84 -6.62 -10.35
C GLY A 9 -7.96 -6.51 -11.38
N ILE A 10 -9.21 -6.52 -10.93
CA ILE A 10 -10.40 -6.38 -11.79
C ILE A 10 -10.31 -5.09 -12.62
N ALA A 11 -10.16 -3.94 -11.96
CA ALA A 11 -10.12 -2.64 -12.62
C ALA A 11 -8.93 -2.51 -13.59
N THR A 12 -7.77 -3.07 -13.27
CA THR A 12 -6.58 -3.06 -14.13
C THR A 12 -6.77 -3.91 -15.39
N TYR A 13 -7.38 -5.08 -15.26
CA TYR A 13 -7.72 -5.89 -16.44
C TYR A 13 -8.72 -5.18 -17.34
N GLU A 14 -9.78 -4.61 -16.77
CA GLU A 14 -10.78 -3.85 -17.52
C GLU A 14 -10.16 -2.61 -18.21
N LEU A 15 -9.25 -1.88 -17.52
CA LEU A 15 -8.49 -0.78 -18.14
C LEU A 15 -7.67 -1.25 -19.32
N SER A 16 -6.96 -2.37 -19.18
CA SER A 16 -6.13 -2.91 -20.25
C SER A 16 -6.95 -3.33 -21.48
N GLU A 17 -8.15 -3.89 -21.28
CA GLU A 17 -9.09 -4.22 -22.35
C GLU A 17 -9.59 -2.95 -23.06
N LYS A 18 -9.87 -1.90 -22.30
CA LYS A 18 -10.29 -0.59 -22.81
C LYS A 18 -9.20 0.06 -23.68
N LEU A 19 -7.93 -0.20 -23.37
CA LEU A 19 -6.77 0.21 -24.16
C LEU A 19 -6.50 -0.72 -25.37
N GLY A 20 -7.30 -1.78 -25.53
CA GLY A 20 -7.29 -2.65 -26.71
C GLY A 20 -6.65 -4.01 -26.51
N ARG A 21 -6.02 -4.30 -25.35
CA ARG A 21 -5.40 -5.60 -25.10
C ARG A 21 -5.35 -5.94 -23.62
N ARG A 22 -6.08 -7.02 -23.24
CA ARG A 22 -6.03 -7.54 -21.86
C ARG A 22 -4.61 -7.94 -21.46
N LEU A 23 -4.18 -7.54 -20.26
CA LEU A 23 -2.90 -7.96 -19.69
C LEU A 23 -2.87 -9.48 -19.51
N ASN A 24 -1.69 -10.07 -19.68
CA ASN A 24 -1.41 -11.40 -19.14
C ASN A 24 -0.92 -11.28 -17.68
N ALA A 25 -0.73 -12.42 -17.01
CA ALA A 25 -0.31 -12.45 -15.61
C ALA A 25 1.04 -11.74 -15.38
N GLU A 26 2.03 -11.96 -16.27
CA GLU A 26 3.34 -11.32 -16.16
C GLU A 26 3.26 -9.79 -16.22
N GLN A 27 2.44 -9.24 -17.14
CA GLN A 27 2.28 -7.81 -17.27
C GLN A 27 1.47 -7.23 -16.12
N ARG A 28 0.48 -7.99 -15.61
CA ARG A 28 -0.30 -7.60 -14.43
C ARG A 28 0.59 -7.44 -13.20
N GLU A 29 1.53 -8.37 -12.98
CA GLU A 29 2.47 -8.33 -11.86
C GLU A 29 3.25 -7.01 -11.79
N ARG A 30 3.58 -6.43 -12.94
CA ARG A 30 4.29 -5.14 -13.04
C ARG A 30 3.47 -3.94 -12.60
N THR A 31 2.18 -4.12 -12.34
CA THR A 31 1.26 -3.07 -11.88
C THR A 31 0.93 -3.17 -10.40
N VAL A 32 1.24 -4.31 -9.75
CA VAL A 32 0.96 -4.58 -8.34
C VAL A 32 1.71 -3.58 -7.44
N GLY A 33 0.99 -2.93 -6.53
CA GLY A 33 1.56 -1.94 -5.61
C GLY A 33 2.09 -0.66 -6.26
N GLY A 34 1.95 -0.52 -7.59
CA GLY A 34 2.41 0.65 -8.34
C GLY A 34 1.42 1.82 -8.30
N SER A 35 1.88 2.99 -8.77
CA SER A 35 1.01 4.15 -8.98
C SER A 35 0.09 3.96 -10.20
N PHE A 36 -0.99 4.75 -10.29
CA PHE A 36 -1.85 4.76 -11.49
C PHE A 36 -1.04 5.08 -12.76
N ALA A 37 -0.09 6.01 -12.70
CA ALA A 37 0.78 6.34 -13.82
C ALA A 37 1.59 5.12 -14.31
N ASN A 38 2.10 4.29 -13.40
CA ASN A 38 2.77 3.04 -13.75
C ASN A 38 1.80 2.06 -14.42
N THR A 39 0.62 1.87 -13.84
CA THR A 39 -0.41 0.96 -14.37
C THR A 39 -0.82 1.36 -15.79
N LEU A 40 -1.15 2.63 -16.02
CA LEU A 40 -1.52 3.13 -17.34
C LEU A 40 -0.39 2.92 -18.37
N ARG A 41 0.85 3.22 -18.00
CA ARG A 41 2.03 3.04 -18.87
C ARG A 41 2.23 1.57 -19.26
N VAL A 42 2.08 0.64 -18.30
CA VAL A 42 2.20 -0.81 -18.57
C VAL A 42 1.09 -1.26 -19.52
N CYS A 43 -0.16 -0.87 -19.28
CA CYS A 43 -1.30 -1.23 -20.11
C CYS A 43 -1.17 -0.67 -21.54
N ALA A 44 -0.83 0.61 -21.69
CA ALA A 44 -0.65 1.24 -22.98
C ALA A 44 0.49 0.60 -23.78
N LYS A 45 1.65 0.39 -23.16
CA LYS A 45 2.78 -0.28 -23.79
C LYS A 45 2.43 -1.71 -24.23
N TRP A 46 1.68 -2.45 -23.43
CA TRP A 46 1.25 -3.80 -23.78
C TRP A 46 0.25 -3.83 -24.94
N ALA A 47 -0.63 -2.84 -25.00
CA ALA A 47 -1.57 -2.66 -26.10
C ALA A 47 -0.93 -2.11 -27.39
N GLY A 48 0.32 -1.64 -27.34
CA GLY A 48 0.97 -0.94 -28.45
C GLY A 48 0.37 0.45 -28.69
N MET A 49 -0.27 1.03 -27.68
CA MET A 49 -0.90 2.35 -27.72
C MET A 49 0.09 3.42 -27.29
N GLU A 50 0.18 4.50 -28.06
CA GLU A 50 0.89 5.71 -27.70
C GLU A 50 -0.07 6.69 -27.01
N LEU A 51 0.22 7.01 -25.74
CA LEU A 51 -0.62 7.91 -24.95
C LEU A 51 -0.52 9.34 -25.49
N GLN A 52 -1.68 9.98 -25.60
CA GLN A 52 -1.82 11.36 -26.05
C GLN A 52 -2.02 12.31 -24.87
N PRO A 53 -1.78 13.64 -25.05
CA PRO A 53 -2.15 14.62 -24.04
C PRO A 53 -3.63 14.49 -23.63
N GLY A 54 -3.89 14.41 -22.32
CA GLY A 54 -5.24 14.23 -21.76
C GLY A 54 -5.63 12.78 -21.48
N ASP A 55 -4.91 11.78 -22.03
CA ASP A 55 -5.22 10.36 -21.78
C ASP A 55 -5.04 9.98 -20.32
N TYR A 56 -4.04 10.56 -19.65
CA TYR A 56 -3.80 10.29 -18.25
C TYR A 56 -5.03 10.64 -17.41
N GLU A 57 -5.55 11.84 -17.54
CA GLU A 57 -6.71 12.34 -16.80
C GLU A 57 -7.97 11.56 -17.17
N HIS A 58 -8.14 11.24 -18.45
CA HIS A 58 -9.27 10.46 -18.94
C HIS A 58 -9.32 9.06 -18.34
N TYR A 59 -8.22 8.31 -18.43
CA TYR A 59 -8.17 6.93 -17.92
C TYR A 59 -8.10 6.90 -16.39
N ARG A 60 -7.50 7.93 -15.74
CA ARG A 60 -7.55 8.08 -14.30
C ARG A 60 -8.99 8.24 -13.82
N ALA A 61 -9.75 9.15 -14.39
CA ALA A 61 -11.15 9.38 -14.02
C ALA A 61 -11.98 8.10 -14.17
N TRP A 62 -11.78 7.36 -15.27
CA TRP A 62 -12.46 6.09 -15.48
C TRP A 62 -12.07 5.04 -14.42
N MET A 63 -10.76 4.87 -14.17
CA MET A 63 -10.25 3.89 -13.21
C MET A 63 -10.75 4.18 -11.80
N TYR A 64 -10.79 5.45 -11.42
CA TYR A 64 -11.23 5.88 -10.08
C TYR A 64 -12.74 5.72 -9.89
N ALA A 65 -13.54 6.03 -10.91
CA ALA A 65 -14.97 5.76 -10.89
C ALA A 65 -15.22 4.25 -10.71
N ARG A 66 -14.51 3.41 -11.47
CA ARG A 66 -14.62 1.96 -11.39
C ARG A 66 -14.18 1.41 -10.03
N MET A 67 -13.05 1.89 -9.50
CA MET A 67 -12.60 1.53 -8.16
C MET A 67 -13.61 1.99 -7.08
N GLY A 68 -14.20 3.16 -7.25
CA GLY A 68 -15.27 3.64 -6.36
C GLY A 68 -16.48 2.69 -6.29
N GLU A 69 -16.87 2.10 -7.43
CA GLU A 69 -17.92 1.07 -7.49
C GLU A 69 -17.48 -0.22 -6.78
N LEU A 70 -16.26 -0.69 -7.05
CA LEU A 70 -15.73 -1.92 -6.47
C LEU A 70 -15.51 -1.81 -4.96
N LEU A 71 -15.04 -0.66 -4.47
CA LEU A 71 -14.83 -0.36 -3.06
C LEU A 71 -16.13 -0.07 -2.29
N SER A 72 -17.27 0.07 -2.98
CA SER A 72 -18.57 0.23 -2.32
C SER A 72 -19.09 -1.06 -1.67
N ALA A 73 -18.50 -2.22 -2.00
CA ALA A 73 -18.72 -3.46 -1.27
C ALA A 73 -18.15 -3.35 0.16
N ASP A 74 -18.67 -4.18 1.07
CA ASP A 74 -18.30 -4.18 2.48
C ASP A 74 -16.81 -4.56 2.67
N LEU A 75 -15.92 -3.56 2.67
CA LEU A 75 -14.49 -3.74 2.90
C LEU A 75 -14.25 -4.08 4.35
N GLN A 76 -13.67 -5.24 4.60
CA GLN A 76 -13.29 -5.66 5.94
C GLN A 76 -11.76 -5.69 6.09
N PRO A 77 -11.23 -5.25 7.24
CA PRO A 77 -9.82 -5.47 7.56
C PRO A 77 -9.51 -6.97 7.66
N ASN A 78 -8.27 -7.33 7.39
CA ASN A 78 -7.80 -8.69 7.63
C ASN A 78 -8.01 -9.08 9.10
N PRO A 79 -8.27 -10.39 9.39
CA PRO A 79 -8.46 -10.86 10.76
C PRO A 79 -7.32 -10.46 11.69
N GLY A 80 -7.65 -9.98 12.89
CA GLY A 80 -6.68 -9.55 13.92
C GLY A 80 -6.15 -8.11 13.75
N VAL A 81 -6.37 -7.47 12.60
CA VAL A 81 -5.81 -6.12 12.35
C VAL A 81 -6.44 -5.07 13.27
N ARG A 82 -7.77 -5.06 13.43
CA ARG A 82 -8.41 -4.06 14.30
C ARG A 82 -8.01 -4.22 15.76
N GLU A 83 -7.91 -5.45 16.24
CA GLU A 83 -7.49 -5.78 17.60
C GLU A 83 -6.05 -5.30 17.85
N LEU A 84 -5.15 -5.55 16.90
CA LEU A 84 -3.78 -5.06 16.96
C LEU A 84 -3.73 -3.52 16.99
N LEU A 85 -4.44 -2.85 16.08
CA LEU A 85 -4.46 -1.38 16.03
C LEU A 85 -5.02 -0.78 17.32
N ALA A 86 -6.07 -1.39 17.90
CA ALA A 86 -6.62 -0.96 19.17
C ALA A 86 -5.60 -1.11 20.33
N SER A 87 -4.83 -2.21 20.35
CA SER A 87 -3.76 -2.42 21.32
C SER A 87 -2.65 -1.40 21.20
N LEU A 88 -2.20 -1.12 19.96
CA LEU A 88 -1.17 -0.11 19.69
C LEU A 88 -1.63 1.31 20.09
N LEU A 89 -2.88 1.65 19.78
CA LEU A 89 -3.47 2.94 20.16
C LEU A 89 -3.53 3.09 21.70
N ALA A 90 -3.93 2.02 22.41
CA ALA A 90 -3.98 2.03 23.88
C ALA A 90 -2.61 2.21 24.52
N ASP A 91 -1.54 1.72 23.88
CA ASP A 91 -0.15 1.93 24.30
C ASP A 91 0.42 3.30 23.86
N GLY A 92 -0.37 4.12 23.16
CA GLY A 92 0.02 5.45 22.70
C GLY A 92 1.01 5.44 21.54
N ILE A 93 1.10 4.35 20.79
CA ILE A 93 1.98 4.24 19.61
C ILE A 93 1.35 5.00 18.44
N PRO A 94 2.02 6.02 17.87
CA PRO A 94 1.51 6.73 16.72
C PRO A 94 1.54 5.83 15.49
N MET A 95 0.42 5.78 14.75
CA MET A 95 0.28 4.96 13.56
C MET A 95 -0.07 5.83 12.35
N MET A 96 0.63 5.59 11.23
CA MET A 96 0.43 6.29 9.96
C MET A 96 0.08 5.29 8.86
N VAL A 97 -0.76 5.71 7.91
CA VAL A 97 -0.99 4.96 6.67
C VAL A 97 -0.15 5.55 5.55
N THR A 98 0.56 4.70 4.80
CA THR A 98 1.26 5.09 3.57
C THR A 98 0.76 4.24 2.40
N THR A 99 0.34 4.85 1.30
CA THR A 99 -0.20 4.13 0.15
C THR A 99 0.05 4.85 -1.16
N ASN A 100 0.33 4.10 -2.24
CA ASN A 100 0.37 4.65 -3.61
C ASN A 100 -1.02 4.99 -4.15
N THR A 101 -2.07 4.52 -3.50
CA THR A 101 -3.44 4.95 -3.80
C THR A 101 -3.59 6.43 -3.47
N GLU A 102 -4.14 7.21 -4.40
CA GLU A 102 -4.36 8.63 -4.20
C GLU A 102 -5.47 8.90 -3.17
N ARG A 103 -5.45 10.08 -2.56
CA ARG A 103 -6.30 10.50 -1.44
C ARG A 103 -7.77 10.12 -1.59
N GLU A 104 -8.35 10.36 -2.76
CA GLU A 104 -9.77 10.13 -3.04
C GLU A 104 -10.24 8.69 -2.75
N LEU A 105 -9.42 7.69 -3.08
CA LEU A 105 -9.73 6.27 -2.83
C LEU A 105 -9.12 5.77 -1.53
N ALA A 106 -7.96 6.30 -1.14
CA ALA A 106 -7.28 5.92 0.10
C ALA A 106 -8.17 6.19 1.33
N ASP A 107 -8.85 7.32 1.36
CA ASP A 107 -9.74 7.67 2.48
C ASP A 107 -10.83 6.63 2.72
N ARG A 108 -11.42 6.06 1.67
CA ARG A 108 -12.42 4.98 1.80
C ARG A 108 -11.84 3.72 2.43
N CYS A 109 -10.61 3.36 2.07
CA CYS A 109 -9.92 2.20 2.65
C CYS A 109 -9.53 2.45 4.11
N ILE A 110 -9.11 3.67 4.45
CA ILE A 110 -8.77 4.08 5.81
C ILE A 110 -10.03 4.04 6.69
N ASP A 111 -11.16 4.56 6.20
CA ASP A 111 -12.44 4.54 6.92
C ASP A 111 -12.92 3.11 7.17
N ALA A 112 -12.74 2.21 6.22
CA ALA A 112 -13.11 0.79 6.38
C ALA A 112 -12.27 0.07 7.45
N VAL A 113 -11.01 0.46 7.66
CA VAL A 113 -10.15 -0.06 8.74
C VAL A 113 -10.54 0.53 10.09
N GLY A 114 -10.81 1.84 10.12
CA GLY A 114 -11.05 2.66 11.32
C GLY A 114 -10.07 3.82 11.34
N ARG A 115 -10.51 4.98 10.87
CA ARG A 115 -9.69 6.21 10.79
C ARG A 115 -9.15 6.65 12.15
N GLU A 116 -9.90 6.36 13.21
CA GLU A 116 -9.58 6.69 14.59
C GLU A 116 -8.28 6.05 15.11
N PHE A 117 -7.81 4.98 14.47
CA PHE A 117 -6.55 4.34 14.84
C PHE A 117 -5.31 5.11 14.39
N PHE A 118 -5.45 5.98 13.39
CA PHE A 118 -4.32 6.62 12.72
C PHE A 118 -4.22 8.10 13.06
N CYS A 119 -3.01 8.56 13.36
CA CYS A 119 -2.73 10.00 13.53
C CYS A 119 -2.57 10.73 12.20
N GLY A 120 -2.46 10.00 11.08
CA GLY A 120 -2.39 10.58 9.75
C GLY A 120 -2.16 9.53 8.65
N SER A 121 -2.03 10.04 7.43
CA SER A 121 -1.73 9.21 6.25
C SER A 121 -0.97 10.03 5.21
N VAL A 122 -0.18 9.33 4.38
CA VAL A 122 0.51 9.88 3.21
C VAL A 122 0.11 9.06 1.99
N THR A 123 -0.41 9.73 0.96
CA THR A 123 -0.91 9.10 -0.27
C THR A 123 -0.03 9.38 -1.48
N GLY A 124 -0.24 8.65 -2.57
CA GLY A 124 0.60 8.71 -3.77
C GLY A 124 0.65 10.06 -4.45
N ASP A 125 -0.39 10.88 -4.29
CA ASP A 125 -0.52 12.23 -4.85
C ASP A 125 0.03 13.33 -3.92
N GLU A 126 0.52 12.98 -2.72
CA GLU A 126 1.03 13.93 -1.72
C GLU A 126 2.56 13.97 -1.64
N VAL A 127 3.24 13.14 -2.42
CA VAL A 127 4.71 13.07 -2.45
C VAL A 127 5.24 13.25 -3.87
N PRO A 128 6.45 13.82 -4.02
CA PRO A 128 7.07 13.96 -5.34
C PRO A 128 7.31 12.62 -6.03
N ASN A 129 7.73 11.61 -5.28
CA ASN A 129 8.06 10.29 -5.79
C ASN A 129 7.30 9.21 -5.00
N PRO A 130 6.28 8.56 -5.61
CA PRO A 130 5.57 7.45 -4.96
C PRO A 130 6.46 6.20 -4.87
N LYS A 131 6.02 5.18 -4.10
CA LYS A 131 6.71 3.89 -3.99
C LYS A 131 7.05 3.34 -5.39
N PRO A 132 8.28 2.86 -5.63
CA PRO A 132 9.26 2.39 -4.66
C PRO A 132 10.23 3.44 -4.10
N ALA A 133 10.03 4.75 -4.34
CA ALA A 133 10.82 5.78 -3.67
C ALA A 133 10.47 5.87 -2.17
N PRO A 134 11.44 6.28 -1.31
CA PRO A 134 11.25 6.29 0.14
C PRO A 134 10.39 7.45 0.67
N ASP A 135 10.03 8.40 -0.18
CA ASP A 135 9.45 9.71 0.18
C ASP A 135 8.26 9.61 1.15
N MET A 136 7.35 8.66 0.94
CA MET A 136 6.17 8.48 1.80
C MET A 136 6.54 8.07 3.22
N TYR A 137 7.51 7.17 3.37
CA TYR A 137 7.92 6.68 4.69
C TYR A 137 8.72 7.74 5.44
N LEU A 138 9.57 8.49 4.73
CA LEU A 138 10.27 9.65 5.30
C LEU A 138 9.28 10.72 5.76
N ALA A 139 8.27 11.03 4.94
CA ALA A 139 7.21 11.99 5.31
C ALA A 139 6.38 11.49 6.50
N ALA A 140 6.04 10.20 6.55
CA ALA A 140 5.29 9.62 7.66
C ALA A 140 6.09 9.64 8.98
N ALA A 141 7.36 9.25 8.96
CA ALA A 141 8.25 9.30 10.12
C ALA A 141 8.41 10.73 10.64
N GLN A 142 8.63 11.69 9.72
CA GLN A 142 8.70 13.12 10.06
C GLN A 142 7.41 13.63 10.71
N ALA A 143 6.23 13.22 10.19
CA ALA A 143 4.93 13.66 10.71
C ALA A 143 4.69 13.22 12.15
N VAL A 144 5.25 12.09 12.56
CA VAL A 144 5.17 11.59 13.96
C VAL A 144 6.41 11.94 14.80
N GLY A 145 7.37 12.66 14.23
CA GLY A 145 8.58 13.11 14.94
C GLY A 145 9.52 11.98 15.31
N GLN A 146 9.57 10.90 14.53
CA GLN A 146 10.43 9.74 14.77
C GLN A 146 11.52 9.63 13.69
N ASP A 147 12.64 8.98 14.04
CA ASP A 147 13.61 8.55 13.05
C ASP A 147 13.04 7.33 12.28
N PRO A 148 13.24 7.22 10.96
CA PRO A 148 12.79 6.04 10.20
C PRO A 148 13.28 4.71 10.80
N SER A 149 14.47 4.66 11.39
CA SER A 149 15.01 3.47 12.05
C SER A 149 14.23 3.04 13.31
N ASP A 150 13.44 3.94 13.89
CA ASP A 150 12.54 3.67 15.02
C ASP A 150 11.11 3.33 14.57
N CYS A 151 10.87 3.25 13.26
CA CYS A 151 9.57 2.93 12.69
C CYS A 151 9.51 1.48 12.23
N LEU A 152 8.43 0.78 12.58
CA LEU A 152 8.08 -0.53 12.05
C LEU A 152 7.02 -0.39 10.96
N VAL A 153 7.26 -1.04 9.81
CA VAL A 153 6.36 -1.02 8.65
C VAL A 153 5.83 -2.42 8.37
N PHE A 154 4.54 -2.53 8.16
CA PHE A 154 3.87 -3.71 7.59
C PHE A 154 3.54 -3.42 6.14
N GLU A 155 4.07 -4.21 5.22
CA GLU A 155 3.89 -4.03 3.76
C GLU A 155 3.67 -5.35 3.04
N ASP A 156 2.81 -5.31 2.01
CA ASP A 156 2.44 -6.47 1.21
C ASP A 156 2.96 -6.40 -0.24
N SER A 157 3.38 -5.22 -0.68
CA SER A 157 3.86 -5.01 -2.05
C SER A 157 5.38 -4.91 -2.12
N TRP A 158 5.97 -5.45 -3.20
CA TRP A 158 7.40 -5.32 -3.46
C TRP A 158 7.86 -3.86 -3.49
N ALA A 159 7.07 -2.99 -4.14
CA ALA A 159 7.36 -1.56 -4.23
C ALA A 159 7.35 -0.88 -2.86
N GLY A 160 6.38 -1.23 -2.00
CA GLY A 160 6.27 -0.68 -0.66
C GLY A 160 7.37 -1.18 0.28
N MET A 161 7.67 -2.48 0.26
CA MET A 161 8.78 -3.05 1.02
C MET A 161 10.13 -2.41 0.63
N THR A 162 10.35 -2.23 -0.67
CA THR A 162 11.57 -1.55 -1.18
C THR A 162 11.64 -0.10 -0.71
N ALA A 163 10.53 0.63 -0.77
CA ALA A 163 10.45 2.02 -0.33
C ALA A 163 10.72 2.19 1.17
N ALA A 164 10.10 1.34 2.00
CA ALA A 164 10.26 1.36 3.45
C ALA A 164 11.70 1.02 3.88
N ALA A 165 12.29 0.00 3.28
CA ALA A 165 13.68 -0.37 3.52
C ALA A 165 14.65 0.73 3.06
N ALA A 166 14.41 1.37 1.91
CA ALA A 166 15.19 2.50 1.43
C ALA A 166 15.06 3.75 2.31
N ALA A 167 13.95 3.92 3.02
CA ALA A 167 13.78 4.96 4.03
C ALA A 167 14.55 4.67 5.33
N GLY A 168 15.02 3.44 5.54
CA GLY A 168 15.69 3.00 6.75
C GLY A 168 14.76 2.44 7.84
N CYS A 169 13.51 2.14 7.50
CA CYS A 169 12.55 1.54 8.43
C CYS A 169 12.83 0.06 8.66
N VAL A 170 12.41 -0.47 9.80
CA VAL A 170 12.25 -1.91 10.02
C VAL A 170 11.01 -2.39 9.29
N VAL A 171 11.12 -3.44 8.45
CA VAL A 171 10.03 -3.84 7.56
C VAL A 171 9.64 -5.30 7.78
N LEU A 172 8.35 -5.54 8.02
CA LEU A 172 7.69 -6.84 7.97
C LEU A 172 6.90 -6.96 6.66
N GLY A 173 7.38 -7.81 5.77
CA GLY A 173 6.78 -8.03 4.46
C GLY A 173 5.73 -9.15 4.49
N LEU A 174 4.49 -8.83 4.14
CA LEU A 174 3.35 -9.75 4.11
C LEU A 174 3.33 -10.56 2.80
N ALA A 175 4.45 -11.17 2.45
CA ALA A 175 4.63 -11.94 1.24
C ALA A 175 5.63 -13.08 1.45
N GLU A 176 5.49 -14.17 0.68
CA GLU A 176 6.44 -15.30 0.72
C GLU A 176 7.86 -14.90 0.26
N LYS A 177 7.93 -13.98 -0.69
CA LYS A 177 9.20 -13.43 -1.22
C LYS A 177 9.27 -11.96 -0.86
N VAL A 178 10.36 -11.58 -0.23
CA VAL A 178 10.62 -10.21 0.21
C VAL A 178 11.99 -9.74 -0.30
N PRO A 179 12.20 -8.42 -0.44
CA PRO A 179 13.51 -7.85 -0.73
C PRO A 179 14.54 -8.16 0.37
N ASP A 180 15.82 -8.03 0.04
CA ASP A 180 16.91 -8.12 1.03
C ASP A 180 16.70 -7.08 2.15
N GLY A 181 16.92 -7.49 3.39
CA GLY A 181 16.72 -6.64 4.58
C GLY A 181 15.28 -6.53 5.07
N VAL A 182 14.32 -7.14 4.39
CA VAL A 182 12.92 -7.23 4.84
C VAL A 182 12.67 -8.59 5.50
N MET A 183 11.96 -8.60 6.62
CA MET A 183 11.59 -9.84 7.30
C MET A 183 10.23 -10.34 6.78
N PRO A 184 10.12 -11.59 6.29
CA PRO A 184 8.84 -12.13 5.89
C PRO A 184 7.92 -12.35 7.10
N MET A 185 6.64 -12.17 6.89
CA MET A 185 5.59 -12.37 7.88
C MET A 185 4.35 -12.99 7.23
N ASP A 186 3.76 -13.99 7.86
CA ASP A 186 2.44 -14.50 7.44
C ASP A 186 1.34 -13.54 7.93
N PRO A 187 0.42 -13.10 7.06
CA PRO A 187 -0.73 -12.28 7.48
C PRO A 187 -1.57 -12.89 8.61
N GLN A 188 -1.56 -14.22 8.78
CA GLN A 188 -2.24 -14.89 9.88
C GLN A 188 -1.65 -14.56 11.25
N GLU A 189 -0.41 -14.09 11.31
CA GLU A 189 0.23 -13.67 12.57
C GLU A 189 -0.44 -12.42 13.19
N PHE A 190 -1.28 -11.70 12.45
CA PHE A 190 -2.10 -10.64 13.04
C PHE A 190 -3.16 -11.17 14.02
N VAL A 191 -3.58 -12.42 13.87
CA VAL A 191 -4.59 -13.02 14.77
C VAL A 191 -3.95 -13.25 16.15
N GLY A 192 -4.45 -12.51 17.15
CA GLY A 192 -3.91 -12.53 18.51
C GLY A 192 -2.66 -11.68 18.75
N ALA A 193 -2.18 -10.96 17.73
CA ALA A 193 -1.11 -9.98 17.90
C ALA A 193 -1.59 -8.77 18.73
N ASP A 194 -0.70 -8.24 19.54
CA ASP A 194 -0.87 -7.04 20.38
C ASP A 194 0.37 -6.15 20.33
N ALA A 195 0.36 -5.04 21.06
CA ALA A 195 1.50 -4.13 21.12
C ALA A 195 2.78 -4.83 21.62
N LYS A 196 2.66 -5.76 22.57
CA LYS A 196 3.81 -6.51 23.07
C LYS A 196 4.44 -7.40 22.00
N TRP A 197 3.60 -8.02 21.16
CA TRP A 197 4.08 -8.79 20.01
C TRP A 197 4.85 -7.89 19.04
N VAL A 198 4.34 -6.67 18.74
CA VAL A 198 5.01 -5.68 17.87
C VAL A 198 6.37 -5.28 18.43
N TYR A 199 6.45 -4.95 19.73
CA TYR A 199 7.73 -4.65 20.40
C TYR A 199 8.74 -5.79 20.28
N GLY A 200 8.27 -7.03 20.45
CA GLY A 200 9.11 -8.22 20.30
C GLY A 200 9.68 -8.38 18.90
N ARG A 201 8.84 -8.16 17.86
CA ARG A 201 9.27 -8.20 16.45
C ARG A 201 10.26 -7.10 16.12
N PHE A 202 9.99 -5.87 16.54
CA PHE A 202 10.90 -4.74 16.37
C PHE A 202 12.25 -4.98 17.04
N SER A 203 12.26 -5.39 18.30
CA SER A 203 13.51 -5.66 19.05
C SER A 203 14.33 -6.78 18.42
N ALA A 204 13.69 -7.84 17.93
CA ALA A 204 14.38 -8.95 17.26
C ALA A 204 15.05 -8.50 15.95
N ALA A 205 14.44 -7.56 15.24
CA ALA A 205 14.97 -7.02 13.99
C ALA A 205 16.16 -6.08 14.19
N THR A 206 16.14 -5.28 15.27
CA THR A 206 17.17 -4.26 15.54
C THR A 206 18.38 -4.80 16.33
N SER A 207 18.31 -6.06 16.78
CA SER A 207 19.39 -6.73 17.55
C SER A 207 20.36 -7.54 16.67
N GLN A 208 20.18 -7.55 15.34
CA GLN A 208 21.04 -8.24 14.37
C GLN A 208 22.01 -7.25 13.72
#